data_3639af8bd3cf993767a6e87447ccd71a
#
_entry.id   3639af8bd3cf993767a6e87447ccd71a
#
_cell.length_a   1.000
_cell.length_b   1.000
_cell.length_c   1.000
_cell.angle_alpha   90.00
_cell.angle_beta   90.00
_cell.angle_gamma   90.00
#
_symmetry.space_group_name_H-M   'P 1'
#
loop_
_entity.id
_entity.type
_entity.pdbx_description
1 polymer ?
#
loop_
_entity_poly.entity_id
_entity_poly.type
_entity_poly.pdbx_seq_one_letter_code
_entity_poly.pdbx_strand_id
1 'polypeptide(L)'
;MRFNLTIKTIAAVIVSSMFAVSCSKTSSVPYVDSSMGFVTGDNLFTTDAGMTYDFTTAEQFDFEFGTRLFVSCEVGDCIDPAKNLFSANLVNCSVPVTGAIVRPGTSGFDKSEWKDPISVNNAWISGGYMNLYCSWTGHKNSGVVQRSAFVFEGTSTGIDNAPDTLSFSLVHDSEGDGFSSGGDAANLVMINKMATFPVQEFLPSGNAVIRLLWTWHRSDGH
;
A
#
# COMPACT_ATOMS: atom_id res chain seq x y z
N MET A 1 12.87 4.48 -21.87
CA MET A 1 12.75 3.04 -22.14
C MET A 1 11.59 2.53 -21.29
N ARG A 2 10.53 1.98 -21.91
CA ARG A 2 9.35 1.50 -21.16
C ARG A 2 9.60 0.04 -20.81
N PHE A 3 9.80 -0.26 -19.54
CA PHE A 3 9.82 -1.65 -19.07
C PHE A 3 8.41 -2.06 -18.69
N ASN A 4 7.85 -3.00 -19.43
CA ASN A 4 6.67 -3.73 -19.01
C ASN A 4 7.15 -4.84 -18.06
N LEU A 5 7.16 -4.57 -16.76
CA LEU A 5 7.27 -5.63 -15.79
C LEU A 5 5.89 -6.25 -15.68
N THR A 6 5.68 -7.33 -16.41
CA THR A 6 4.52 -8.20 -16.16
C THR A 6 4.82 -8.88 -14.84
N ILE A 7 4.31 -8.35 -13.74
CA ILE A 7 4.18 -9.13 -12.51
C ILE A 7 3.22 -10.26 -12.88
N LYS A 8 3.79 -11.41 -13.26
CA LYS A 8 3.01 -12.64 -13.23
C LYS A 8 2.56 -12.71 -11.79
N THR A 9 1.30 -12.42 -11.57
CA THR A 9 0.66 -12.64 -10.30
C THR A 9 1.11 -14.02 -9.88
N ILE A 10 1.95 -14.10 -8.85
CA ILE A 10 1.85 -15.22 -7.95
C ILE A 10 0.38 -15.16 -7.59
N ALA A 11 -0.40 -16.06 -8.18
CA ALA A 11 -1.73 -16.31 -7.68
C ALA A 11 -1.51 -16.57 -6.21
N ALA A 12 -1.66 -15.52 -5.41
CA ALA A 12 -2.02 -15.68 -4.04
C ALA A 12 -3.39 -16.35 -4.15
N VAL A 13 -3.35 -17.67 -4.36
CA VAL A 13 -4.39 -18.52 -3.89
C VAL A 13 -4.45 -18.11 -2.43
N ILE A 14 -5.38 -17.22 -2.14
CA ILE A 14 -5.95 -17.12 -0.82
C ILE A 14 -6.62 -18.46 -0.65
N VAL A 15 -5.81 -19.47 -0.33
CA VAL A 15 -6.27 -20.59 0.44
C VAL A 15 -6.70 -19.86 1.72
N SER A 16 -8.00 -19.56 1.78
CA SER A 16 -8.72 -19.39 3.02
C SER A 16 -8.55 -20.73 3.76
N SER A 17 -7.32 -21.01 4.19
CA SER A 17 -7.10 -21.90 5.29
C SER A 17 -7.75 -21.15 6.44
N MET A 18 -9.02 -21.50 6.71
CA MET A 18 -9.59 -21.37 8.03
C MET A 18 -8.60 -22.10 8.95
N PHE A 19 -7.57 -21.39 9.37
CA PHE A 19 -6.90 -21.74 10.58
C PHE A 19 -7.95 -21.52 11.66
N ALA A 20 -8.72 -22.56 11.95
CA ALA A 20 -9.29 -22.71 13.27
C ALA A 20 -8.07 -22.72 14.20
N VAL A 21 -7.58 -21.53 14.54
CA VAL A 21 -6.63 -21.37 15.63
C VAL A 21 -7.40 -21.79 16.86
N SER A 22 -7.30 -23.08 17.15
CA SER A 22 -7.67 -23.62 18.44
C SER A 22 -6.77 -22.87 19.43
N CYS A 23 -7.30 -21.88 20.08
CA CYS A 23 -6.67 -21.25 21.25
C CYS A 23 -6.58 -22.27 22.37
N SER A 24 -5.66 -23.20 22.26
CA SER A 24 -5.13 -23.87 23.45
C SER A 24 -4.30 -22.81 24.18
N LYS A 25 -4.41 -22.73 25.51
CA LYS A 25 -3.60 -21.87 26.38
C LYS A 25 -2.12 -22.33 26.39
N THR A 26 -1.52 -22.42 25.23
CA THR A 26 -0.09 -22.55 25.06
C THR A 26 0.41 -21.12 24.91
N SER A 27 1.29 -20.67 25.80
CA SER A 27 2.00 -19.41 25.67
C SER A 27 2.54 -19.30 24.23
N SER A 28 1.87 -18.52 23.41
CA SER A 28 2.31 -18.28 22.05
C SER A 28 3.63 -17.51 22.16
N VAL A 29 4.64 -17.96 21.45
CA VAL A 29 5.85 -17.16 21.28
C VAL A 29 5.39 -15.87 20.59
N PRO A 30 5.66 -14.69 21.19
CA PRO A 30 5.30 -13.42 20.56
C PRO A 30 5.88 -13.37 19.15
N TYR A 31 5.07 -13.02 18.17
CA TYR A 31 5.54 -12.81 16.81
C TYR A 31 5.20 -11.39 16.36
N VAL A 32 6.03 -10.84 15.50
CA VAL A 32 5.79 -9.52 14.92
C VAL A 32 4.89 -9.69 13.71
N ASP A 33 3.75 -8.99 13.72
CA ASP A 33 2.90 -8.82 12.54
C ASP A 33 3.09 -7.41 11.97
N SER A 34 2.99 -7.30 10.64
CA SER A 34 3.03 -6.03 9.93
C SER A 34 1.94 -6.01 8.88
N SER A 35 0.87 -5.28 9.17
CA SER A 35 -0.37 -5.36 8.40
C SER A 35 -0.99 -4.00 8.10
N MET A 36 -1.71 -3.95 6.97
CA MET A 36 -2.66 -2.87 6.67
C MET A 36 -4.01 -3.18 7.33
N GLY A 37 -4.72 -2.13 7.71
CA GLY A 37 -6.05 -2.26 8.30
C GLY A 37 -6.64 -0.91 8.68
N PHE A 38 -7.62 -0.94 9.56
CA PHE A 38 -8.38 0.22 10.01
C PHE A 38 -8.48 0.28 11.53
N VAL A 39 -8.54 1.49 12.04
CA VAL A 39 -8.97 1.75 13.43
C VAL A 39 -10.46 1.44 13.54
N THR A 40 -10.83 0.49 14.40
CA THR A 40 -12.21 0.00 14.55
C THR A 40 -12.83 0.29 15.90
N GLY A 41 -12.10 0.95 16.77
CA GLY A 41 -12.53 1.37 18.10
C GLY A 41 -11.40 2.01 18.88
N ASP A 42 -11.67 2.40 20.11
CA ASP A 42 -10.66 2.94 21.01
C ASP A 42 -9.56 1.89 21.22
N ASN A 43 -8.33 2.23 20.81
CA ASN A 43 -7.18 1.33 20.82
C ASN A 43 -7.31 0.03 20.02
N LEU A 44 -8.34 -0.10 19.17
CA LEU A 44 -8.56 -1.29 18.36
C LEU A 44 -8.18 -1.06 16.91
N PHE A 45 -7.39 -1.97 16.37
CA PHE A 45 -7.00 -2.01 14.97
C PHE A 45 -7.39 -3.35 14.37
N THR A 46 -8.17 -3.33 13.29
CA THR A 46 -8.54 -4.55 12.56
C THR A 46 -7.77 -4.60 11.24
N THR A 47 -7.00 -5.65 11.06
CA THR A 47 -6.23 -5.90 9.84
C THR A 47 -7.15 -6.19 8.66
N ASP A 48 -6.66 -6.02 7.44
CA ASP A 48 -7.36 -6.41 6.21
C ASP A 48 -7.65 -7.92 6.15
N ALA A 49 -6.94 -8.73 6.93
CA ALA A 49 -7.15 -10.16 7.09
C ALA A 49 -8.22 -10.52 8.15
N GLY A 50 -8.76 -9.52 8.87
CA GLY A 50 -9.82 -9.72 9.86
C GLY A 50 -9.32 -10.10 11.27
N MET A 51 -8.03 -9.93 11.57
CA MET A 51 -7.52 -10.01 12.94
C MET A 51 -7.66 -8.64 13.60
N THR A 52 -8.06 -8.62 14.86
CA THR A 52 -8.17 -7.38 15.63
C THR A 52 -7.13 -7.36 16.74
N TYR A 53 -6.41 -6.25 16.83
CA TYR A 53 -5.38 -6.01 17.85
C TYR A 53 -5.85 -4.94 18.82
N ASP A 54 -5.70 -5.22 20.11
CA ASP A 54 -5.97 -4.31 21.21
C ASP A 54 -4.66 -3.70 21.72
N PHE A 55 -4.54 -2.40 21.55
CA PHE A 55 -3.40 -1.59 21.95
C PHE A 55 -3.65 -0.81 23.26
N THR A 56 -4.51 -1.27 24.14
CA THR A 56 -4.91 -0.54 25.38
C THR A 56 -3.70 -0.10 26.21
N THR A 57 -2.55 -0.75 26.07
CA THR A 57 -1.32 -0.38 26.77
C THR A 57 -0.44 0.60 26.00
N ALA A 58 -0.81 0.99 24.77
CA ALA A 58 0.00 1.86 23.93
C ALA A 58 -0.50 3.31 24.01
N GLU A 59 0.15 4.14 24.85
CA GLU A 59 -0.15 5.58 24.98
C GLU A 59 -0.07 6.36 23.66
N GLN A 60 0.55 5.78 22.62
CA GLN A 60 0.76 6.42 21.31
C GLN A 60 -0.27 6.03 20.25
N PHE A 61 -1.21 5.14 20.54
CA PHE A 61 -2.24 4.74 19.60
C PHE A 61 -3.48 5.62 19.76
N ASP A 62 -3.39 6.84 19.23
CA ASP A 62 -4.46 7.85 19.27
C ASP A 62 -4.84 8.22 17.83
N PHE A 63 -5.71 7.39 17.22
CA PHE A 63 -6.20 7.58 15.86
C PHE A 63 -7.72 7.53 15.82
N GLU A 64 -8.31 8.35 14.96
CA GLU A 64 -9.74 8.40 14.76
C GLU A 64 -10.28 7.08 14.16
N PHE A 65 -11.48 6.70 14.55
CA PHE A 65 -12.20 5.56 13.98
C PHE A 65 -12.26 5.66 12.45
N GLY A 66 -12.00 4.55 11.78
CA GLY A 66 -11.96 4.46 10.31
C GLY A 66 -10.64 4.93 9.68
N THR A 67 -9.68 5.42 10.46
CA THR A 67 -8.35 5.73 9.92
C THR A 67 -7.67 4.46 9.42
N ARG A 68 -7.18 4.50 8.17
CA ARG A 68 -6.37 3.43 7.60
C ARG A 68 -4.93 3.58 8.04
N LEU A 69 -4.34 2.48 8.51
CA LEU A 69 -2.96 2.45 9.04
C LEU A 69 -2.18 1.27 8.44
N PHE A 70 -0.87 1.45 8.39
CA PHE A 70 0.10 0.35 8.38
C PHE A 70 0.65 0.22 9.79
N VAL A 71 0.48 -0.94 10.40
CA VAL A 71 0.84 -1.21 11.80
C VAL A 71 1.83 -2.37 11.84
N SER A 72 2.88 -2.22 12.63
CA SER A 72 3.75 -3.30 13.08
C SER A 72 3.58 -3.48 14.58
N CYS A 73 3.29 -4.68 15.03
CA CYS A 73 3.08 -4.97 16.44
C CYS A 73 3.59 -6.36 16.84
N GLU A 74 3.91 -6.52 18.11
CA GLU A 74 4.12 -7.83 18.72
C GLU A 74 2.77 -8.37 19.18
N VAL A 75 2.34 -9.46 18.57
CA VAL A 75 1.06 -10.08 18.90
C VAL A 75 1.21 -10.93 20.16
N GLY A 76 0.35 -10.67 21.14
CA GLY A 76 0.31 -11.36 22.42
C GLY A 76 -0.82 -12.41 22.49
N ASP A 77 -1.48 -12.45 23.65
CA ASP A 77 -2.48 -13.46 23.95
C ASP A 77 -3.79 -13.23 23.20
N CYS A 78 -4.47 -14.32 22.84
CA CYS A 78 -5.84 -14.26 22.32
C CYS A 78 -6.81 -13.88 23.45
N ILE A 79 -7.46 -12.73 23.31
CA ILE A 79 -8.43 -12.20 24.28
C ILE A 79 -9.83 -12.80 24.01
N ASP A 80 -10.25 -12.79 22.74
CA ASP A 80 -11.57 -13.30 22.31
C ASP A 80 -11.42 -14.05 20.97
N PRO A 81 -11.40 -15.39 20.97
CA PRO A 81 -11.27 -16.18 19.75
C PRO A 81 -12.41 -15.98 18.75
N ALA A 82 -13.63 -15.70 19.25
CA ALA A 82 -14.80 -15.53 18.38
C ALA A 82 -14.73 -14.25 17.56
N LYS A 83 -13.97 -13.28 18.04
CA LYS A 83 -13.74 -11.99 17.37
C LYS A 83 -12.34 -11.87 16.74
N ASN A 84 -11.52 -12.91 16.78
CA ASN A 84 -10.11 -12.85 16.40
C ASN A 84 -9.38 -11.68 17.09
N LEU A 85 -9.68 -11.45 18.38
CA LEU A 85 -9.13 -10.35 19.16
C LEU A 85 -7.91 -10.80 19.97
N PHE A 86 -6.81 -10.06 19.80
CA PHE A 86 -5.54 -10.33 20.45
C PHE A 86 -5.03 -9.09 21.18
N SER A 87 -4.37 -9.28 22.32
CA SER A 87 -3.54 -8.22 22.88
C SER A 87 -2.34 -7.98 21.96
N ALA A 88 -1.87 -6.75 21.87
CA ALA A 88 -0.69 -6.47 21.08
C ALA A 88 0.11 -5.29 21.64
N ASN A 89 1.43 -5.33 21.44
CA ASN A 89 2.32 -4.22 21.73
C ASN A 89 2.67 -3.50 20.42
N LEU A 90 2.36 -2.22 20.33
CA LEU A 90 2.67 -1.41 19.17
C LEU A 90 4.20 -1.24 19.03
N VAL A 91 4.74 -1.63 17.88
CA VAL A 91 6.17 -1.40 17.54
C VAL A 91 6.29 -0.14 16.69
N ASN A 92 5.44 -0.02 15.67
CA ASN A 92 5.43 1.13 14.77
C ASN A 92 4.07 1.25 14.10
N CYS A 93 3.67 2.48 13.77
CA CYS A 93 2.51 2.73 12.93
C CYS A 93 2.76 3.92 12.00
N SER A 94 2.09 3.91 10.86
CA SER A 94 2.10 5.03 9.92
C SER A 94 0.76 5.16 9.21
N VAL A 95 0.37 6.41 8.96
CA VAL A 95 -0.78 6.73 8.11
C VAL A 95 -0.31 6.72 6.66
N PRO A 96 -0.78 5.79 5.82
CA PRO A 96 -0.44 5.80 4.42
C PRO A 96 -1.06 7.02 3.71
N VAL A 97 -0.40 7.49 2.66
CA VAL A 97 -1.02 8.45 1.76
C VAL A 97 -2.20 7.76 1.06
N THR A 98 -3.40 8.26 1.28
CA THR A 98 -4.61 7.72 0.65
C THR A 98 -5.06 8.64 -0.48
N GLY A 99 -5.23 8.10 -1.68
CA GLY A 99 -5.66 8.84 -2.85
C GLY A 99 -6.83 8.17 -3.56
N ALA A 100 -7.58 8.97 -4.32
CA ALA A 100 -8.56 8.44 -5.26
C ALA A 100 -7.86 7.91 -6.52
N ILE A 101 -8.52 6.94 -7.20
CA ILE A 101 -8.06 6.48 -8.50
C ILE A 101 -8.55 7.45 -9.56
N VAL A 102 -7.62 7.98 -10.33
CA VAL A 102 -7.93 8.86 -11.47
C VAL A 102 -8.37 8.02 -12.66
N ARG A 103 -9.45 8.41 -13.32
CA ARG A 103 -9.93 7.79 -14.55
C ARG A 103 -9.46 8.59 -15.77
N PRO A 104 -9.27 7.95 -16.94
CA PRO A 104 -8.98 8.65 -18.18
C PRO A 104 -10.04 9.74 -18.45
N GLY A 105 -9.59 10.93 -18.83
CA GLY A 105 -10.48 12.06 -19.10
C GLY A 105 -10.96 12.84 -17.88
N THR A 106 -10.44 12.55 -16.68
CA THR A 106 -10.70 13.38 -15.50
C THR A 106 -10.25 14.81 -15.75
N SER A 107 -11.16 15.77 -15.59
CA SER A 107 -10.87 17.19 -15.82
C SER A 107 -9.78 17.69 -14.87
N GLY A 108 -8.82 18.45 -15.41
CA GLY A 108 -7.72 19.05 -14.64
C GLY A 108 -6.57 18.08 -14.32
N PHE A 109 -6.57 16.88 -14.89
CA PHE A 109 -5.47 15.94 -14.75
C PHE A 109 -4.91 15.53 -16.12
N ASP A 110 -3.64 15.84 -16.36
CA ASP A 110 -2.90 15.37 -17.53
C ASP A 110 -1.70 14.52 -17.06
N LYS A 111 -1.85 13.21 -17.22
CA LYS A 111 -0.81 12.22 -16.89
C LYS A 111 0.51 12.51 -17.62
N SER A 112 0.47 13.16 -18.78
CA SER A 112 1.67 13.44 -19.57
C SER A 112 2.59 14.47 -18.92
N GLU A 113 2.10 15.23 -17.96
CA GLU A 113 2.87 16.21 -17.18
C GLU A 113 3.57 15.57 -15.96
N TRP A 114 3.04 14.45 -15.47
CA TRP A 114 3.52 13.77 -14.25
C TRP A 114 4.45 12.62 -14.61
N LYS A 115 5.70 12.95 -14.90
CA LYS A 115 6.70 11.99 -15.44
C LYS A 115 7.90 11.78 -14.55
N ASP A 116 7.90 12.41 -13.38
CA ASP A 116 9.04 12.30 -12.50
C ASP A 116 9.21 10.87 -11.98
N PRO A 117 10.45 10.46 -11.72
CA PRO A 117 10.73 9.09 -11.33
C PRO A 117 10.18 8.78 -9.95
N ILE A 118 9.58 7.59 -9.84
CA ILE A 118 9.16 7.00 -8.58
C ILE A 118 9.54 5.52 -8.60
N SER A 119 10.05 5.00 -7.51
CA SER A 119 10.33 3.58 -7.36
C SER A 119 9.20 2.91 -6.60
N VAL A 120 8.70 1.80 -7.12
CA VAL A 120 7.77 0.92 -6.40
C VAL A 120 8.58 -0.23 -5.82
N ASN A 121 8.80 -0.21 -4.50
CA ASN A 121 9.61 -1.19 -3.79
C ASN A 121 8.80 -2.44 -3.43
N ASN A 122 7.50 -2.25 -3.18
CA ASN A 122 6.55 -3.34 -2.94
C ASN A 122 5.13 -2.93 -3.34
N ALA A 123 4.32 -3.91 -3.75
CA ALA A 123 2.93 -3.72 -4.14
C ALA A 123 2.11 -4.97 -3.79
N TRP A 124 0.95 -4.79 -3.13
CA TRP A 124 0.02 -5.88 -2.82
C TRP A 124 -1.41 -5.38 -2.71
N ILE A 125 -2.36 -6.29 -2.80
CA ILE A 125 -3.77 -5.99 -2.58
C ILE A 125 -4.21 -6.64 -1.27
N SER A 126 -4.86 -5.85 -0.40
CA SER A 126 -5.54 -6.33 0.78
C SER A 126 -6.72 -5.41 1.12
N GLY A 127 -7.77 -5.95 1.72
CA GLY A 127 -8.95 -5.17 2.15
C GLY A 127 -9.62 -4.36 1.03
N GLY A 128 -9.45 -4.73 -0.24
CA GLY A 128 -9.97 -3.98 -1.39
C GLY A 128 -9.11 -2.79 -1.82
N TYR A 129 -7.88 -2.69 -1.30
CA TYR A 129 -6.94 -1.62 -1.62
C TYR A 129 -5.68 -2.16 -2.30
N MET A 130 -5.17 -1.40 -3.27
CA MET A 130 -3.79 -1.51 -3.73
C MET A 130 -2.91 -0.75 -2.76
N ASN A 131 -2.00 -1.45 -2.12
CA ASN A 131 -1.02 -0.88 -1.20
C ASN A 131 0.35 -0.85 -1.88
N LEU A 132 1.02 0.28 -1.83
CA LEU A 132 2.29 0.51 -2.49
C LEU A 132 3.30 1.05 -1.47
N TYR A 133 4.47 0.44 -1.40
CA TYR A 133 5.62 1.03 -0.73
C TYR A 133 6.52 1.67 -1.79
N CYS A 134 6.56 3.00 -1.80
CA CYS A 134 7.23 3.77 -2.83
C CYS A 134 8.38 4.58 -2.26
N SER A 135 9.34 4.92 -3.13
CA SER A 135 10.40 5.86 -2.83
C SER A 135 10.68 6.77 -4.01
N TRP A 136 11.05 8.01 -3.69
CA TRP A 136 11.48 9.03 -4.64
C TRP A 136 12.50 9.94 -4.00
N THR A 137 13.09 10.84 -4.76
CA THR A 137 14.05 11.83 -4.25
C THR A 137 13.39 13.19 -4.06
N GLY A 138 13.85 13.90 -3.06
CA GLY A 138 13.49 15.28 -2.80
C GLY A 138 14.60 15.98 -2.01
N HIS A 139 14.58 17.29 -1.94
CA HIS A 139 15.54 18.03 -1.14
C HIS A 139 15.12 18.10 0.31
N LYS A 140 16.07 17.90 1.20
CA LYS A 140 15.85 18.00 2.64
C LYS A 140 15.32 19.40 2.99
N ASN A 141 14.18 19.45 3.67
CA ASN A 141 13.55 20.69 4.13
C ASN A 141 13.10 21.65 3.00
N SER A 142 12.84 21.14 1.80
CA SER A 142 12.39 21.97 0.68
C SER A 142 11.02 22.64 0.94
N GLY A 143 10.18 22.04 1.76
CA GLY A 143 8.80 22.48 1.96
C GLY A 143 7.87 22.19 0.78
N VAL A 144 8.39 21.64 -0.31
CA VAL A 144 7.60 21.28 -1.50
C VAL A 144 6.80 20.01 -1.22
N VAL A 145 5.52 20.04 -1.55
CA VAL A 145 4.63 18.89 -1.46
C VAL A 145 4.59 18.21 -2.82
N GLN A 146 5.39 17.14 -2.96
CA GLN A 146 5.38 16.31 -4.17
C GLN A 146 4.06 15.54 -4.28
N ARG A 147 3.58 15.35 -5.51
CA ARG A 147 2.28 14.76 -5.79
C ARG A 147 2.42 13.41 -6.49
N SER A 148 1.50 12.50 -6.18
CA SER A 148 1.39 11.22 -6.88
C SER A 148 -0.07 10.92 -7.18
N ALA A 149 -0.33 10.29 -8.32
CA ALA A 149 -1.66 9.84 -8.68
C ALA A 149 -1.62 8.39 -9.16
N PHE A 150 -2.68 7.66 -8.84
CA PHE A 150 -2.90 6.30 -9.29
C PHE A 150 -3.99 6.32 -10.37
N VAL A 151 -3.63 5.96 -11.59
CA VAL A 151 -4.47 6.11 -12.77
C VAL A 151 -4.93 4.75 -13.26
N PHE A 152 -6.23 4.55 -13.42
CA PHE A 152 -6.77 3.37 -14.09
C PHE A 152 -6.64 3.54 -15.60
N GLU A 153 -5.90 2.68 -16.26
CA GLU A 153 -5.66 2.74 -17.71
C GLU A 153 -6.68 1.93 -18.53
N GLY A 154 -7.37 1.02 -17.88
CA GLY A 154 -8.38 0.18 -18.53
C GLY A 154 -8.21 -1.31 -18.23
N THR A 155 -9.13 -2.07 -18.81
CA THR A 155 -9.15 -3.54 -18.73
C THR A 155 -8.95 -4.13 -20.12
N SER A 156 -8.08 -5.14 -20.23
CA SER A 156 -8.00 -5.99 -21.40
C SER A 156 -8.51 -7.39 -21.07
N THR A 157 -9.44 -7.88 -21.89
CA THR A 157 -10.04 -9.21 -21.70
C THR A 157 -9.02 -10.30 -21.99
N GLY A 158 -8.96 -11.29 -21.11
CA GLY A 158 -8.14 -12.47 -21.31
C GLY A 158 -8.62 -13.31 -22.48
N ILE A 159 -7.69 -13.93 -23.21
CA ILE A 159 -7.98 -14.83 -24.33
C ILE A 159 -7.86 -16.28 -23.82
N ASP A 160 -8.66 -17.19 -24.34
CA ASP A 160 -8.61 -18.63 -24.04
C ASP A 160 -8.71 -18.97 -22.53
N ASN A 161 -9.67 -18.37 -21.84
CA ASN A 161 -9.88 -18.49 -20.39
C ASN A 161 -8.76 -17.90 -19.52
N ALA A 162 -7.84 -17.13 -20.09
CA ALA A 162 -6.93 -16.33 -19.28
C ALA A 162 -7.70 -15.25 -18.51
N PRO A 163 -7.26 -14.88 -17.29
CA PRO A 163 -7.92 -13.83 -16.52
C PRO A 163 -7.77 -12.47 -17.20
N ASP A 164 -8.75 -11.60 -16.97
CA ASP A 164 -8.69 -10.21 -17.41
C ASP A 164 -7.48 -9.48 -16.80
N THR A 165 -6.92 -8.55 -17.54
CA THR A 165 -5.82 -7.71 -17.07
C THR A 165 -6.30 -6.30 -16.80
N LEU A 166 -6.22 -5.88 -15.53
CA LEU A 166 -6.46 -4.51 -15.10
C LEU A 166 -5.14 -3.74 -15.11
N SER A 167 -5.08 -2.66 -15.85
CA SER A 167 -3.87 -1.86 -15.97
C SER A 167 -4.00 -0.55 -15.19
N PHE A 168 -3.00 -0.26 -14.37
CA PHE A 168 -2.88 0.97 -13.60
C PHE A 168 -1.53 1.61 -13.83
N SER A 169 -1.46 2.94 -13.75
CA SER A 169 -0.20 3.70 -13.72
C SER A 169 -0.07 4.45 -12.40
N LEU A 170 1.09 4.34 -11.76
CA LEU A 170 1.51 5.26 -10.73
C LEU A 170 2.31 6.38 -11.39
N VAL A 171 1.85 7.60 -11.27
CA VAL A 171 2.51 8.79 -11.81
C VAL A 171 2.90 9.73 -10.69
N HIS A 172 3.99 10.46 -10.90
CA HIS A 172 4.59 11.32 -9.90
C HIS A 172 5.01 12.64 -10.52
N ASP A 173 4.79 13.70 -9.75
CA ASP A 173 5.23 15.07 -10.04
C ASP A 173 5.96 15.59 -8.80
N SER A 174 7.24 15.80 -8.96
CA SER A 174 8.11 16.32 -7.90
C SER A 174 7.92 17.81 -7.64
N GLU A 175 7.09 18.49 -8.42
CA GLU A 175 6.95 19.97 -8.37
C GLU A 175 8.31 20.70 -8.47
N GLY A 176 9.24 20.12 -9.23
CA GLY A 176 10.60 20.61 -9.37
C GLY A 176 11.53 20.29 -8.19
N ASP A 177 11.09 19.50 -7.20
CA ASP A 177 11.89 19.10 -6.04
C ASP A 177 12.50 17.70 -6.20
N GLY A 178 12.93 17.35 -7.39
CA GLY A 178 13.52 16.05 -7.69
C GLY A 178 14.94 16.14 -8.22
N PHE A 179 15.51 14.97 -8.53
CA PHE A 179 16.85 14.83 -9.11
C PHE A 179 17.03 15.63 -10.41
N SER A 180 15.94 15.82 -11.18
CA SER A 180 15.95 16.50 -12.48
C SER A 180 16.01 18.03 -12.35
N SER A 181 15.83 18.60 -11.17
CA SER A 181 15.70 20.06 -10.97
C SER A 181 17.05 20.82 -11.02
N GLY A 182 18.18 20.13 -11.16
CA GLY A 182 19.51 20.76 -11.17
C GLY A 182 19.93 21.40 -9.85
N GLY A 183 19.22 21.07 -8.76
CA GLY A 183 19.55 21.50 -7.41
C GLY A 183 20.80 20.84 -6.85
N ASP A 184 21.20 21.29 -5.66
CA ASP A 184 22.38 20.77 -4.95
C ASP A 184 22.19 19.30 -4.60
N ALA A 185 22.88 18.41 -5.31
CA ALA A 185 22.83 16.97 -5.11
C ALA A 185 23.19 16.55 -3.67
N ALA A 186 23.93 17.40 -2.94
CA ALA A 186 24.32 17.12 -1.55
C ALA A 186 23.13 17.14 -0.57
N ASN A 187 22.04 17.79 -0.93
CA ASN A 187 20.83 17.91 -0.10
C ASN A 187 19.69 16.96 -0.52
N LEU A 188 19.92 16.13 -1.53
CA LEU A 188 18.92 15.13 -1.94
C LEU A 188 18.81 14.02 -0.90
N VAL A 189 17.59 13.70 -0.54
CA VAL A 189 17.26 12.59 0.35
C VAL A 189 16.25 11.67 -0.31
N MET A 190 16.30 10.40 0.06
CA MET A 190 15.28 9.44 -0.34
C MET A 190 14.08 9.55 0.60
N ILE A 191 12.92 9.79 0.03
CA ILE A 191 11.64 9.85 0.72
C ILE A 191 10.95 8.50 0.50
N ASN A 192 10.60 7.83 1.59
CA ASN A 192 9.87 6.56 1.55
C ASN A 192 8.47 6.79 2.08
N LYS A 193 7.46 6.32 1.35
CA LYS A 193 6.05 6.45 1.72
C LYS A 193 5.29 5.17 1.43
N MET A 194 4.36 4.89 2.33
CA MET A 194 3.27 3.96 2.08
C MET A 194 2.12 4.72 1.43
N ALA A 195 1.58 4.20 0.33
CA ALA A 195 0.39 4.74 -0.32
C ALA A 195 -0.67 3.64 -0.45
N THR A 196 -1.95 4.02 -0.42
CA THR A 196 -3.06 3.08 -0.53
C THR A 196 -4.18 3.68 -1.38
N PHE A 197 -4.73 2.87 -2.29
CA PHE A 197 -5.75 3.30 -3.25
C PHE A 197 -6.89 2.29 -3.28
N PRO A 198 -8.16 2.71 -3.16
CA PRO A 198 -9.31 1.80 -3.18
C PRO A 198 -9.50 1.21 -4.58
N VAL A 199 -9.20 -0.07 -4.77
CA VAL A 199 -9.33 -0.77 -6.07
C VAL A 199 -10.52 -1.71 -6.14
N GLN A 200 -11.27 -1.85 -5.06
CA GLN A 200 -12.37 -2.82 -4.95
C GLN A 200 -13.37 -2.72 -6.10
N GLU A 201 -13.72 -1.50 -6.53
CA GLU A 201 -14.68 -1.29 -7.62
C GLU A 201 -14.19 -1.74 -9.01
N PHE A 202 -12.88 -1.92 -9.16
CA PHE A 202 -12.25 -2.37 -10.42
C PHE A 202 -12.03 -3.87 -10.44
N LEU A 203 -12.00 -4.52 -9.27
CA LEU A 203 -11.71 -5.95 -9.17
C LEU A 203 -12.93 -6.75 -9.65
N PRO A 204 -12.77 -7.66 -10.62
CA PRO A 204 -13.85 -8.55 -11.04
C PRO A 204 -14.16 -9.54 -9.91
N SER A 205 -15.31 -10.20 -10.01
CA SER A 205 -15.71 -11.27 -9.09
C SER A 205 -14.86 -12.54 -9.20
N GLY A 206 -13.97 -12.61 -10.19
CA GLY A 206 -13.06 -13.72 -10.45
C GLY A 206 -11.59 -13.32 -10.36
N ASN A 207 -10.72 -14.18 -10.87
CA ASN A 207 -9.29 -13.91 -10.94
C ASN A 207 -8.99 -12.81 -11.96
N ALA A 208 -8.11 -11.88 -11.62
CA ALA A 208 -7.59 -10.87 -12.51
C ALA A 208 -6.07 -10.76 -12.39
N VAL A 209 -5.45 -10.30 -13.47
CA VAL A 209 -4.04 -9.89 -13.47
C VAL A 209 -4.01 -8.37 -13.29
N ILE A 210 -3.22 -7.90 -12.34
CA ILE A 210 -2.94 -6.47 -12.19
C ILE A 210 -1.63 -6.15 -12.89
N ARG A 211 -1.68 -5.19 -13.79
CA ARG A 211 -0.50 -4.60 -14.43
C ARG A 211 -0.28 -3.22 -13.82
N LEU A 212 0.86 -3.03 -13.18
CA LEU A 212 1.28 -1.75 -12.65
C LEU A 212 2.39 -1.15 -13.51
N LEU A 213 2.24 0.11 -13.90
CA LEU A 213 3.18 0.88 -14.72
C LEU A 213 3.64 2.09 -13.92
N TRP A 214 4.94 2.42 -14.00
CA TRP A 214 5.49 3.65 -13.40
C TRP A 214 6.73 4.10 -14.15
N THR A 215 7.12 5.36 -13.99
CA THR A 215 8.36 5.91 -14.53
C THR A 215 9.48 5.69 -13.52
N TRP A 216 10.56 5.06 -13.95
CA TRP A 216 11.73 4.79 -13.12
C TRP A 216 12.97 5.42 -13.72
N HIS A 217 13.83 5.97 -12.87
CA HIS A 217 15.14 6.45 -13.27
C HIS A 217 16.17 5.33 -13.16
N ARG A 218 16.91 5.12 -14.23
CA ARG A 218 18.08 4.27 -14.18
C ARG A 218 19.27 5.09 -13.68
N SER A 219 19.94 4.61 -12.64
CA SER A 219 21.05 5.31 -11.98
C SER A 219 22.33 5.41 -12.81
N ASP A 220 22.35 4.86 -14.01
CA ASP A 220 23.51 4.76 -14.90
C ASP A 220 23.55 5.84 -16.00
N GLY A 221 22.70 6.86 -15.93
CA GLY A 221 22.79 8.08 -16.74
C GLY A 221 22.55 7.89 -18.25
N HIS A 222 21.95 6.77 -18.67
CA HIS A 222 21.60 6.48 -20.07
C HIS A 222 20.10 6.27 -20.27
#